data_52636c465af5beb0884ce145acd4b461
#
_entry.id   52636c465af5beb0884ce145acd4b461
#
_cell.length_a   1.000
_cell.length_b   1.000
_cell.length_c   1.000
_cell.angle_alpha   90.00
_cell.angle_beta   90.00
_cell.angle_gamma   90.00
#
_symmetry.space_group_name_H-M   'P 1'
#
loop_
_entity.id
_entity.type
_entity.pdbx_description
1 polymer ?
#
loop_
_entity_poly.entity_id
_entity_poly.type
_entity_poly.pdbx_seq_one_letter_code
_entity_poly.pdbx_strand_id
1 'polypeptide(L)'
;MKSIALFALTGLCAFAQAPVKKPAVAAPAVRTSPGLLNPAFAKATAPPVYNVVFNTSKGDVTLEVHRDWAPNGADRFYNLVKIGFFDGAPFFRVIPGFMAQFGISANPAANKVWMNSNIKDEPVKESNKPGYLSFAQTSLPNSRSTQLFINYKDNGRLDAMGFAPIGKVIEGMDVVEKFYSGYGGDLDQQALQQGKAFFEKTFPQFDIIKSAKVVTPAAAAPAVPAKK
;
A
#
# COMPACT_ATOMS: atom_id res chain seq x y z
N MET A 1 -76.45 -42.72 21.81
CA MET A 1 -75.11 -42.96 21.40
C MET A 1 -74.54 -41.59 21.01
N LYS A 2 -73.72 -40.96 21.88
CA LYS A 2 -73.15 -39.64 21.67
C LYS A 2 -71.63 -39.83 21.58
N SER A 3 -71.04 -39.63 20.38
CA SER A 3 -69.58 -39.67 20.15
C SER A 3 -68.96 -38.33 20.54
N ILE A 4 -68.00 -38.37 21.44
CA ILE A 4 -67.22 -37.23 21.84
C ILE A 4 -65.95 -37.24 20.99
N ALA A 5 -65.75 -36.19 20.18
CA ALA A 5 -64.52 -35.95 19.39
C ALA A 5 -63.52 -35.15 20.27
N LEU A 6 -62.32 -35.72 20.48
CA LEU A 6 -61.21 -35.11 21.22
C LEU A 6 -60.30 -34.32 20.22
N PHE A 7 -60.30 -33.01 20.33
CA PHE A 7 -59.38 -32.17 19.59
C PHE A 7 -58.02 -32.03 20.34
N ALA A 8 -56.97 -32.57 19.77
CA ALA A 8 -55.63 -32.38 20.28
C ALA A 8 -55.06 -31.08 19.68
N LEU A 9 -54.80 -30.10 20.56
CA LEU A 9 -54.18 -28.81 20.21
C LEU A 9 -52.64 -28.96 20.32
N THR A 10 -51.94 -29.11 19.18
CA THR A 10 -50.48 -29.11 19.14
C THR A 10 -49.98 -27.67 19.05
N GLY A 11 -49.46 -27.15 20.18
CA GLY A 11 -48.81 -25.83 20.22
C GLY A 11 -47.42 -25.86 19.55
N LEU A 12 -47.30 -25.12 18.49
CA LEU A 12 -46.03 -24.90 17.80
C LEU A 12 -45.28 -23.75 18.48
N CYS A 13 -44.26 -24.07 19.32
CA CYS A 13 -43.36 -23.07 19.89
C CYS A 13 -42.39 -22.58 18.81
N ALA A 14 -42.62 -21.40 18.26
CA ALA A 14 -41.66 -20.72 17.38
C ALA A 14 -40.57 -20.11 18.28
N PHE A 15 -39.37 -20.70 18.25
CA PHE A 15 -38.18 -20.09 18.83
C PHE A 15 -37.70 -18.95 17.89
N ALA A 16 -37.97 -17.72 18.28
CA ALA A 16 -37.37 -16.55 17.62
C ALA A 16 -35.87 -16.50 17.92
N GLN A 17 -35.03 -16.80 16.95
CA GLN A 17 -33.60 -16.63 17.06
C GLN A 17 -33.28 -15.11 17.00
N ALA A 18 -32.67 -14.60 18.08
CA ALA A 18 -32.18 -13.23 18.13
C ALA A 18 -31.08 -13.04 17.08
N PRO A 19 -31.01 -11.87 16.41
CA PRO A 19 -29.95 -11.61 15.40
C PRO A 19 -28.59 -11.63 16.06
N VAL A 20 -27.71 -12.54 15.60
CA VAL A 20 -26.29 -12.60 15.99
C VAL A 20 -25.62 -11.33 15.49
N LYS A 21 -25.28 -10.40 16.38
CA LYS A 21 -24.46 -9.24 16.08
C LYS A 21 -23.10 -9.72 15.57
N LYS A 22 -22.81 -9.48 14.28
CA LYS A 22 -21.50 -9.67 13.68
C LYS A 22 -20.47 -8.87 14.50
N PRO A 23 -19.37 -9.47 14.98
CA PRO A 23 -18.38 -8.71 15.74
C PRO A 23 -17.85 -7.56 14.87
N ALA A 24 -17.90 -6.34 15.41
CA ALA A 24 -17.34 -5.17 14.78
C ALA A 24 -15.83 -5.42 14.61
N VAL A 25 -15.36 -5.43 13.38
CA VAL A 25 -13.91 -5.45 13.08
C VAL A 25 -13.34 -4.17 13.67
N ALA A 26 -12.55 -4.29 14.73
CA ALA A 26 -11.87 -3.17 15.36
C ALA A 26 -11.03 -2.45 14.30
N ALA A 27 -11.17 -1.13 14.21
CA ALA A 27 -10.33 -0.30 13.37
C ALA A 27 -8.85 -0.59 13.73
N PRO A 28 -7.95 -0.72 12.73
CA PRO A 28 -6.54 -1.00 13.00
C PRO A 28 -5.98 0.09 13.90
N ALA A 29 -5.38 -0.31 15.03
CA ALA A 29 -4.74 0.62 15.96
C ALA A 29 -3.66 1.42 15.20
N VAL A 30 -3.71 2.75 15.32
CA VAL A 30 -2.70 3.64 14.74
C VAL A 30 -1.35 3.25 15.33
N ARG A 31 -0.43 2.78 14.48
CA ARG A 31 0.94 2.46 14.91
C ARG A 31 1.66 3.76 15.29
N THR A 32 1.98 3.91 16.55
CA THR A 32 2.83 5.00 17.03
C THR A 32 4.28 4.51 17.09
N SER A 33 4.98 4.57 15.96
CA SER A 33 6.42 4.32 15.93
C SER A 33 7.17 5.64 16.15
N PRO A 34 8.20 5.69 17.00
CA PRO A 34 9.04 6.87 17.15
C PRO A 34 9.61 7.39 15.82
N GLY A 35 9.93 6.50 14.90
CA GLY A 35 10.39 6.83 13.56
C GLY A 35 9.37 7.59 12.69
N LEU A 36 8.07 7.48 12.98
CA LEU A 36 7.05 8.16 12.21
C LEU A 36 7.17 9.69 12.29
N LEU A 37 7.54 10.20 13.46
CA LEU A 37 7.72 11.65 13.69
C LEU A 37 9.20 12.07 13.80
N ASN A 38 10.13 11.12 13.68
CA ASN A 38 11.55 11.42 13.66
C ASN A 38 12.31 10.46 12.75
N PRO A 39 12.69 10.89 11.53
CA PRO A 39 13.42 10.07 10.57
C PRO A 39 14.72 9.45 11.08
N ALA A 40 15.34 10.05 12.12
CA ALA A 40 16.58 9.52 12.70
C ALA A 40 16.42 8.14 13.34
N PHE A 41 15.21 7.75 13.74
CA PHE A 41 14.91 6.42 14.30
C PHE A 41 14.50 5.38 13.24
N ALA A 42 14.45 5.75 11.97
CA ALA A 42 14.06 4.88 10.86
C ALA A 42 15.23 4.65 9.90
N LYS A 43 16.29 3.99 10.40
CA LYS A 43 17.57 3.78 9.70
C LYS A 43 17.98 2.29 9.62
N ALA A 44 17.02 1.38 9.69
CA ALA A 44 17.33 -0.03 9.53
C ALA A 44 17.76 -0.34 8.10
N THR A 45 18.76 -1.18 7.94
CA THR A 45 19.14 -1.78 6.66
C THR A 45 18.10 -2.85 6.31
N ALA A 46 17.57 -2.80 5.10
CA ALA A 46 16.62 -3.80 4.61
C ALA A 46 17.31 -5.13 4.30
N PRO A 47 16.59 -6.26 4.36
CA PRO A 47 17.08 -7.53 3.82
C PRO A 47 17.44 -7.40 2.33
N PRO A 48 18.29 -8.29 1.78
CA PRO A 48 18.64 -8.30 0.36
C PRO A 48 17.42 -8.34 -0.56
N VAL A 49 16.44 -9.17 -0.22
CA VAL A 49 15.11 -9.25 -0.85
C VAL A 49 14.07 -9.34 0.25
N TYR A 50 12.98 -8.61 0.11
CA TYR A 50 11.85 -8.68 1.04
C TYR A 50 10.54 -8.37 0.32
N ASN A 51 9.44 -8.88 0.88
CA ASN A 51 8.12 -8.60 0.37
C ASN A 51 7.38 -7.58 1.25
N VAL A 52 6.54 -6.79 0.63
CA VAL A 52 5.62 -5.87 1.29
C VAL A 52 4.21 -6.14 0.81
N VAL A 53 3.30 -6.39 1.73
CA VAL A 53 1.87 -6.49 1.42
C VAL A 53 1.20 -5.16 1.75
N PHE A 54 0.57 -4.56 0.75
CA PHE A 54 -0.38 -3.47 0.91
C PHE A 54 -1.80 -4.05 0.96
N ASN A 55 -2.48 -3.91 2.08
CA ASN A 55 -3.94 -4.08 2.12
C ASN A 55 -4.57 -2.77 1.67
N THR A 56 -5.18 -2.75 0.49
CA THR A 56 -5.75 -1.54 -0.10
C THR A 56 -7.28 -1.52 -0.04
N SER A 57 -7.91 -0.42 -0.46
CA SER A 57 -9.36 -0.29 -0.63
C SER A 57 -9.93 -1.25 -1.70
N LYS A 58 -9.11 -1.70 -2.66
CA LYS A 58 -9.52 -2.56 -3.79
C LYS A 58 -9.07 -4.02 -3.64
N GLY A 59 -8.23 -4.34 -2.67
CA GLY A 59 -7.66 -5.67 -2.45
C GLY A 59 -6.20 -5.61 -2.04
N ASP A 60 -5.57 -6.76 -1.92
CA ASP A 60 -4.17 -6.86 -1.53
C ASP A 60 -3.24 -6.76 -2.75
N VAL A 61 -2.10 -6.11 -2.53
CA VAL A 61 -1.02 -5.99 -3.52
C VAL A 61 0.28 -6.41 -2.84
N THR A 62 0.98 -7.39 -3.41
CA THR A 62 2.28 -7.84 -2.91
C THR A 62 3.40 -7.30 -3.78
N LEU A 63 4.33 -6.61 -3.14
CA LEU A 63 5.53 -6.05 -3.74
C LEU A 63 6.75 -6.87 -3.32
N GLU A 64 7.61 -7.25 -4.26
CA GLU A 64 8.94 -7.79 -4.01
C GLU A 64 9.97 -6.69 -4.21
N VAL A 65 10.80 -6.44 -3.20
CA VAL A 65 11.80 -5.37 -3.20
C VAL A 65 13.19 -5.97 -3.18
N HIS A 66 14.06 -5.47 -4.04
CA HIS A 66 15.45 -5.90 -4.21
C HIS A 66 16.39 -4.78 -3.79
N ARG A 67 17.09 -5.00 -2.68
CA ARG A 67 17.99 -3.98 -2.12
C ARG A 67 19.16 -3.67 -3.05
N ASP A 68 19.63 -4.65 -3.80
CA ASP A 68 20.76 -4.49 -4.73
C ASP A 68 20.42 -3.65 -5.97
N TRP A 69 19.13 -3.47 -6.30
CA TRP A 69 18.73 -2.60 -7.43
C TRP A 69 18.99 -1.14 -7.10
N ALA A 70 18.54 -0.68 -5.91
CA ALA A 70 18.73 0.68 -5.42
C ALA A 70 18.72 0.69 -3.88
N PRO A 71 19.89 0.49 -3.22
CA PRO A 71 19.99 0.28 -1.77
C PRO A 71 19.39 1.39 -0.92
N ASN A 72 19.63 2.67 -1.26
CA ASN A 72 19.08 3.79 -0.50
C ASN A 72 17.54 3.83 -0.59
N GLY A 73 17.00 3.59 -1.80
CA GLY A 73 15.56 3.53 -2.02
C GLY A 73 14.93 2.34 -1.28
N ALA A 74 15.52 1.15 -1.40
CA ALA A 74 15.00 -0.04 -0.74
C ALA A 74 15.02 0.09 0.79
N ASP A 75 16.10 0.60 1.39
CA ASP A 75 16.20 0.86 2.83
C ASP A 75 15.17 1.92 3.27
N ARG A 76 14.99 2.99 2.49
CA ARG A 76 13.98 4.02 2.76
C ARG A 76 12.58 3.43 2.75
N PHE A 77 12.20 2.68 1.74
CA PHE A 77 10.88 2.07 1.62
C PHE A 77 10.61 1.07 2.75
N TYR A 78 11.60 0.21 3.07
CA TYR A 78 11.54 -0.71 4.21
C TYR A 78 11.22 0.00 5.53
N ASN A 79 11.94 1.08 5.82
CA ASN A 79 11.74 1.85 7.04
C ASN A 79 10.36 2.54 7.07
N LEU A 80 9.93 3.15 5.96
CA LEU A 80 8.61 3.79 5.86
C LEU A 80 7.47 2.79 6.11
N VAL A 81 7.58 1.56 5.57
CA VAL A 81 6.61 0.49 5.84
C VAL A 81 6.63 0.09 7.32
N LYS A 82 7.80 -0.11 7.91
CA LYS A 82 7.93 -0.53 9.32
C LYS A 82 7.36 0.47 10.31
N ILE A 83 7.51 1.76 10.05
CA ILE A 83 6.97 2.81 10.93
C ILE A 83 5.50 3.11 10.70
N GLY A 84 4.84 2.49 9.70
CA GLY A 84 3.43 2.71 9.37
C GLY A 84 3.17 4.03 8.62
N PHE A 85 4.18 4.56 7.91
CA PHE A 85 4.06 5.82 7.18
C PHE A 85 2.96 5.79 6.11
N PHE A 86 2.77 4.63 5.48
CA PHE A 86 1.79 4.45 4.41
C PHE A 86 0.38 4.06 4.91
N ASP A 87 0.18 3.82 6.22
CA ASP A 87 -1.13 3.45 6.74
C ASP A 87 -2.13 4.62 6.54
N GLY A 88 -3.17 4.39 5.75
CA GLY A 88 -4.14 5.40 5.33
C GLY A 88 -3.71 6.30 4.18
N ALA A 89 -2.51 6.10 3.61
CA ALA A 89 -2.00 6.92 2.50
C ALA A 89 -2.79 6.67 1.20
N PRO A 90 -3.14 7.74 0.44
CA PRO A 90 -3.87 7.60 -0.81
C PRO A 90 -2.95 7.31 -2.00
N PHE A 91 -3.51 6.65 -3.01
CA PHE A 91 -3.02 6.74 -4.38
C PHE A 91 -3.56 8.04 -4.99
N PHE A 92 -2.82 9.11 -4.78
CA PHE A 92 -3.30 10.46 -5.05
C PHE A 92 -3.16 10.90 -6.52
N ARG A 93 -2.38 10.18 -7.31
CA ARG A 93 -2.18 10.46 -8.73
C ARG A 93 -2.18 9.16 -9.51
N VAL A 94 -3.28 8.88 -10.17
CA VAL A 94 -3.47 7.65 -10.96
C VAL A 94 -3.73 8.05 -12.41
N ILE A 95 -2.78 7.74 -13.28
CA ILE A 95 -2.86 8.07 -14.71
C ILE A 95 -2.89 6.77 -15.51
N PRO A 96 -4.05 6.41 -16.09
CA PRO A 96 -4.18 5.20 -16.90
C PRO A 96 -3.12 5.15 -18.01
N GLY A 97 -2.52 3.97 -18.19
CA GLY A 97 -1.46 3.78 -19.17
C GLY A 97 -0.15 4.48 -18.85
N PHE A 98 0.03 4.98 -17.60
CA PHE A 98 1.29 5.53 -17.13
C PHE A 98 1.67 4.95 -15.77
N MET A 99 1.08 5.41 -14.65
CA MET A 99 1.47 4.97 -13.32
C MET A 99 0.42 5.29 -12.25
N ALA A 100 0.53 4.65 -11.07
CA ALA A 100 -0.18 5.00 -9.84
C ALA A 100 0.83 5.49 -8.79
N GLN A 101 0.70 6.75 -8.34
CA GLN A 101 1.61 7.40 -7.38
C GLN A 101 0.98 7.55 -6.01
N PHE A 102 1.77 7.27 -4.98
CA PHE A 102 1.41 7.33 -3.56
C PHE A 102 2.58 7.85 -2.72
N GLY A 103 2.43 7.92 -1.39
CA GLY A 103 3.54 8.26 -0.49
C GLY A 103 3.42 9.64 0.15
N ILE A 104 2.19 10.19 0.20
CA ILE A 104 1.81 11.26 1.12
C ILE A 104 1.07 10.60 2.27
N SER A 105 1.56 10.76 3.51
CA SER A 105 0.98 10.09 4.68
C SER A 105 -0.40 10.65 5.05
N ALA A 106 -1.26 9.80 5.60
CA ALA A 106 -2.49 10.22 6.24
C ALA A 106 -2.27 11.07 7.50
N ASN A 107 -1.03 11.07 8.05
CA ASN A 107 -0.64 11.85 9.22
C ASN A 107 0.11 13.13 8.81
N PRO A 108 -0.48 14.34 9.01
CA PRO A 108 0.15 15.60 8.63
C PRO A 108 1.50 15.86 9.32
N ALA A 109 1.65 15.43 10.58
CA ALA A 109 2.89 15.60 11.32
C ALA A 109 4.02 14.74 10.73
N ALA A 110 3.70 13.52 10.22
CA ALA A 110 4.65 12.70 9.51
C ALA A 110 5.06 13.36 8.17
N ASN A 111 4.11 13.90 7.41
CA ASN A 111 4.43 14.62 6.17
C ASN A 111 5.43 15.75 6.43
N LYS A 112 5.17 16.58 7.44
CA LYS A 112 6.02 17.74 7.80
C LYS A 112 7.48 17.36 8.03
N VAL A 113 7.76 16.22 8.66
CA VAL A 113 9.14 15.81 8.99
C VAL A 113 9.79 14.96 7.90
N TRP A 114 8.98 14.24 7.10
CA TRP A 114 9.52 13.33 6.08
C TRP A 114 9.68 13.96 4.70
N MET A 115 8.90 15.00 4.35
CA MET A 115 8.94 15.61 3.01
C MET A 115 10.32 16.10 2.59
N ASN A 116 11.14 16.56 3.56
CA ASN A 116 12.49 17.06 3.34
C ASN A 116 13.59 16.03 3.74
N SER A 117 13.19 14.81 4.09
CA SER A 117 14.12 13.74 4.44
C SER A 117 14.58 13.01 3.17
N ASN A 118 15.33 13.70 2.34
CA ASN A 118 15.75 13.20 1.04
C ASN A 118 16.81 12.09 1.15
N ILE A 119 16.87 11.24 0.13
CA ILE A 119 17.92 10.24 -0.07
C ILE A 119 18.73 10.55 -1.33
N LYS A 120 19.97 10.07 -1.35
CA LYS A 120 20.89 10.23 -2.48
C LYS A 120 20.37 9.46 -3.70
N ASP A 121 20.61 10.02 -4.88
CA ASP A 121 20.34 9.34 -6.14
C ASP A 121 21.20 8.08 -6.28
N GLU A 122 20.72 7.16 -7.12
CA GLU A 122 21.34 5.87 -7.35
C GLU A 122 21.32 5.54 -8.85
N PRO A 123 22.28 4.76 -9.34
CA PRO A 123 22.27 4.29 -10.71
C PRO A 123 21.01 3.46 -11.00
N VAL A 124 20.44 3.65 -12.18
CA VAL A 124 19.33 2.82 -12.68
C VAL A 124 19.90 1.49 -13.14
N LYS A 125 19.58 0.41 -12.41
CA LYS A 125 20.00 -0.96 -12.72
C LYS A 125 18.94 -1.76 -13.44
N GLU A 126 17.68 -1.45 -13.15
CA GLU A 126 16.50 -2.08 -13.76
C GLU A 126 15.68 -1.03 -14.50
N SER A 127 14.99 -1.45 -15.57
CA SER A 127 14.12 -0.56 -16.33
C SER A 127 12.73 -0.46 -15.71
N ASN A 128 12.08 0.69 -15.92
CA ASN A 128 10.72 1.00 -15.46
C ASN A 128 9.64 0.25 -16.27
N LYS A 129 9.58 -1.07 -16.13
CA LYS A 129 8.63 -1.98 -16.78
C LYS A 129 7.27 -1.99 -16.08
N PRO A 130 6.21 -2.59 -16.68
CA PRO A 130 4.93 -2.77 -15.99
C PRO A 130 5.09 -3.45 -14.62
N GLY A 131 4.40 -2.91 -13.61
CA GLY A 131 4.46 -3.38 -12.23
C GLY A 131 5.68 -2.94 -11.42
N TYR A 132 6.71 -2.34 -12.05
CA TYR A 132 7.90 -1.89 -11.34
C TYR A 132 7.62 -0.68 -10.46
N LEU A 133 8.27 -0.65 -9.29
CA LEU A 133 8.12 0.36 -8.23
C LEU A 133 9.36 1.26 -8.20
N SER A 134 9.17 2.56 -8.37
CA SER A 134 10.24 3.56 -8.33
C SER A 134 9.88 4.73 -7.43
N PHE A 135 10.90 5.40 -6.86
CA PHE A 135 10.67 6.67 -6.18
C PHE A 135 10.39 7.79 -7.18
N ALA A 136 9.42 8.63 -6.85
CA ALA A 136 9.23 9.92 -7.51
C ALA A 136 10.34 10.89 -7.07
N GLN A 137 10.75 11.75 -7.99
CA GLN A 137 11.76 12.80 -7.80
C GLN A 137 11.38 14.05 -8.56
N THR A 138 11.96 15.18 -8.21
CA THR A 138 11.90 16.43 -8.97
C THR A 138 13.07 16.50 -9.97
N SER A 139 13.20 17.61 -10.67
CA SER A 139 14.38 17.86 -11.52
C SER A 139 15.68 18.13 -10.75
N LEU A 140 15.60 18.30 -9.43
CA LEU A 140 16.76 18.51 -8.56
C LEU A 140 17.41 17.17 -8.19
N PRO A 141 18.73 17.10 -8.10
CA PRO A 141 19.41 15.90 -7.62
C PRO A 141 19.08 15.60 -6.17
N ASN A 142 19.10 14.33 -5.80
CA ASN A 142 18.84 13.86 -4.43
C ASN A 142 17.48 14.36 -3.87
N SER A 143 16.44 14.38 -4.69
CA SER A 143 15.11 14.89 -4.30
C SER A 143 14.10 13.81 -3.93
N ARG A 144 14.49 12.53 -3.99
CA ARG A 144 13.65 11.40 -3.56
C ARG A 144 13.45 11.43 -2.05
N SER A 145 12.20 11.28 -1.56
CA SER A 145 11.91 11.28 -0.11
C SER A 145 10.97 10.15 0.31
N THR A 146 9.66 10.29 0.06
CA THR A 146 8.64 9.32 0.49
C THR A 146 7.69 8.89 -0.59
N GLN A 147 7.62 9.63 -1.71
CA GLN A 147 6.67 9.34 -2.77
C GLN A 147 7.24 8.30 -3.75
N LEU A 148 6.38 7.35 -4.12
CA LEU A 148 6.70 6.27 -5.05
C LEU A 148 5.57 6.12 -6.06
N PHE A 149 5.87 5.42 -7.15
CA PHE A 149 4.86 5.04 -8.14
C PHE A 149 5.05 3.61 -8.63
N ILE A 150 3.93 2.98 -9.01
CA ILE A 150 3.88 1.69 -9.68
C ILE A 150 3.60 1.95 -11.16
N ASN A 151 4.42 1.43 -12.04
CA ASN A 151 4.27 1.60 -13.49
C ASN A 151 3.14 0.73 -14.02
N TYR A 152 2.24 1.29 -14.85
CA TYR A 152 1.19 0.53 -15.54
C TYR A 152 1.66 -0.08 -16.86
N LYS A 153 2.65 0.53 -17.49
CA LYS A 153 3.23 0.08 -18.75
C LYS A 153 4.75 0.20 -18.77
N ASP A 154 5.37 -0.13 -19.89
CA ASP A 154 6.76 0.18 -20.13
C ASP A 154 6.97 1.70 -20.17
N ASN A 155 7.71 2.18 -19.20
CA ASN A 155 8.10 3.57 -19.04
C ASN A 155 9.64 3.72 -19.10
N GLY A 156 10.34 2.93 -19.92
CA GLY A 156 11.80 2.92 -20.05
C GLY A 156 12.44 4.31 -20.32
N ARG A 157 11.66 5.27 -20.83
CA ARG A 157 12.10 6.68 -20.93
C ARG A 157 12.50 7.29 -19.58
N LEU A 158 11.94 6.79 -18.46
CA LEU A 158 12.26 7.26 -17.11
C LEU A 158 13.65 6.81 -16.66
N ASP A 159 14.22 5.78 -17.27
CA ASP A 159 15.53 5.24 -16.92
C ASP A 159 16.62 6.28 -17.16
N ALA A 160 16.59 6.94 -18.34
CA ALA A 160 17.50 8.03 -18.67
C ALA A 160 17.32 9.27 -17.78
N MET A 161 16.19 9.39 -17.08
CA MET A 161 15.90 10.48 -16.14
C MET A 161 16.31 10.14 -14.70
N GLY A 162 16.89 8.95 -14.45
CA GLY A 162 17.39 8.54 -13.15
C GLY A 162 16.34 7.95 -12.19
N PHE A 163 15.15 7.56 -12.68
CA PHE A 163 14.17 6.86 -11.87
C PHE A 163 14.57 5.40 -11.69
N ALA A 164 15.30 5.11 -10.61
CA ALA A 164 15.80 3.78 -10.31
C ALA A 164 14.72 2.91 -9.62
N PRO A 165 14.24 1.81 -10.25
CA PRO A 165 13.36 0.87 -9.60
C PRO A 165 13.99 0.22 -8.37
N ILE A 166 13.16 -0.03 -7.35
CA ILE A 166 13.55 -0.74 -6.12
C ILE A 166 12.92 -2.12 -6.00
N GLY A 167 11.92 -2.42 -6.82
CA GLY A 167 11.15 -3.66 -6.74
C GLY A 167 10.03 -3.69 -7.77
N LYS A 168 9.15 -4.65 -7.62
CA LYS A 168 8.02 -4.87 -8.53
C LYS A 168 6.82 -5.48 -7.79
N VAL A 169 5.64 -5.30 -8.35
CA VAL A 169 4.42 -6.05 -7.97
C VAL A 169 4.58 -7.49 -8.43
N ILE A 170 4.42 -8.45 -7.52
CA ILE A 170 4.42 -9.87 -7.81
C ILE A 170 3.01 -10.49 -7.73
N GLU A 171 2.08 -9.83 -6.99
CA GLU A 171 0.67 -10.23 -6.90
C GLU A 171 -0.20 -8.98 -6.80
N GLY A 172 -1.39 -9.01 -7.41
CA GLY A 172 -2.38 -7.93 -7.31
C GLY A 172 -2.18 -6.77 -8.29
N MET A 173 -1.50 -6.96 -9.42
CA MET A 173 -1.42 -5.91 -10.45
C MET A 173 -2.80 -5.53 -10.99
N ASP A 174 -3.71 -6.49 -11.12
CA ASP A 174 -5.12 -6.27 -11.48
C ASP A 174 -5.90 -5.42 -10.45
N VAL A 175 -5.46 -5.41 -9.18
CA VAL A 175 -5.97 -4.52 -8.12
C VAL A 175 -5.46 -3.10 -8.36
N VAL A 176 -4.16 -2.95 -8.66
CA VAL A 176 -3.55 -1.64 -8.94
C VAL A 176 -4.21 -0.97 -10.15
N GLU A 177 -4.53 -1.72 -11.19
CA GLU A 177 -5.19 -1.23 -12.40
C GLU A 177 -6.63 -0.73 -12.16
N LYS A 178 -7.27 -1.12 -11.05
CA LYS A 178 -8.61 -0.70 -10.65
C LYS A 178 -8.64 0.56 -9.79
N PHE A 179 -7.49 1.17 -9.46
CA PHE A 179 -7.47 2.38 -8.67
C PHE A 179 -8.14 3.54 -9.41
N TYR A 180 -8.88 4.33 -8.64
CA TYR A 180 -9.65 5.45 -9.17
C TYR A 180 -8.74 6.52 -9.79
N SER A 181 -8.96 6.84 -11.05
CA SER A 181 -8.17 7.78 -11.85
C SER A 181 -8.88 9.11 -12.14
N GLY A 182 -10.13 9.28 -11.68
CA GLY A 182 -10.98 10.41 -12.07
C GLY A 182 -10.52 11.77 -11.54
N TYR A 183 -9.57 11.81 -10.62
CA TYR A 183 -8.98 13.10 -10.16
C TYR A 183 -7.82 13.59 -11.04
N GLY A 184 -7.35 12.78 -12.01
CA GLY A 184 -6.28 13.18 -12.94
C GLY A 184 -4.90 13.26 -12.29
N GLY A 185 -4.04 14.10 -12.90
CA GLY A 185 -2.61 14.19 -12.57
C GLY A 185 -2.15 15.46 -11.86
N ASP A 186 -3.01 16.50 -11.78
CA ASP A 186 -2.60 17.86 -11.44
C ASP A 186 -3.11 18.33 -10.07
N LEU A 187 -3.17 17.41 -9.10
CA LEU A 187 -3.58 17.74 -7.73
C LEU A 187 -2.48 18.53 -7.01
N ASP A 188 -2.90 19.52 -6.21
CA ASP A 188 -2.01 20.23 -5.31
C ASP A 188 -1.49 19.29 -4.21
N GLN A 189 -0.28 18.77 -4.42
CA GLN A 189 0.36 17.84 -3.50
C GLN A 189 0.71 18.50 -2.15
N GLN A 190 0.85 19.84 -2.09
CA GLN A 190 1.06 20.54 -0.83
C GLN A 190 -0.22 20.54 0.00
N ALA A 191 -1.38 20.76 -0.62
CA ALA A 191 -2.67 20.67 0.06
C ALA A 191 -2.93 19.25 0.57
N LEU A 192 -2.51 18.20 -0.16
CA LEU A 192 -2.63 16.81 0.27
C LEU A 192 -1.87 16.49 1.56
N GLN A 193 -0.85 17.29 1.94
CA GLN A 193 -0.10 17.08 3.18
C GLN A 193 -0.92 17.37 4.44
N GLN A 194 -2.12 17.94 4.31
CA GLN A 194 -3.08 18.12 5.40
C GLN A 194 -3.63 16.77 5.92
N GLY A 195 -3.39 15.67 5.20
CA GLY A 195 -3.62 14.31 5.67
C GLY A 195 -5.07 13.83 5.58
N LYS A 196 -5.38 12.79 6.38
CA LYS A 196 -6.60 11.98 6.25
C LYS A 196 -7.90 12.79 6.18
N ALA A 197 -8.11 13.72 7.11
CA ALA A 197 -9.34 14.51 7.16
C ALA A 197 -9.57 15.35 5.88
N PHE A 198 -8.48 15.85 5.30
CA PHE A 198 -8.52 16.56 4.03
C PHE A 198 -8.85 15.61 2.87
N PHE A 199 -8.23 14.43 2.81
CA PHE A 199 -8.51 13.43 1.77
C PHE A 199 -9.99 13.03 1.78
N GLU A 200 -10.51 12.63 2.94
CA GLU A 200 -11.89 12.15 3.08
C GLU A 200 -12.93 13.22 2.70
N LYS A 201 -12.64 14.48 2.99
CA LYS A 201 -13.52 15.60 2.68
C LYS A 201 -13.47 16.02 1.22
N THR A 202 -12.25 16.10 0.65
CA THR A 202 -12.03 16.74 -0.66
C THR A 202 -11.96 15.71 -1.80
N PHE A 203 -11.45 14.51 -1.52
CA PHE A 203 -11.19 13.45 -2.48
C PHE A 203 -11.72 12.08 -1.99
N PRO A 204 -13.04 11.95 -1.72
CA PRO A 204 -13.62 10.75 -1.11
C PRO A 204 -13.48 9.47 -1.94
N GLN A 205 -13.11 9.58 -3.21
CA GLN A 205 -12.90 8.41 -4.09
C GLN A 205 -11.44 7.95 -4.17
N PHE A 206 -10.52 8.57 -3.42
CA PHE A 206 -9.16 8.05 -3.37
C PHE A 206 -9.15 6.59 -2.92
N ASP A 207 -8.47 5.75 -3.66
CA ASP A 207 -8.06 4.46 -3.15
C ASP A 207 -6.89 4.64 -2.18
N ILE A 208 -6.93 3.90 -1.09
CA ILE A 208 -5.98 4.04 0.02
C ILE A 208 -5.28 2.73 0.35
N ILE A 209 -4.08 2.85 0.88
CA ILE A 209 -3.36 1.78 1.56
C ILE A 209 -3.88 1.73 3.00
N LYS A 210 -4.78 0.80 3.32
CA LYS A 210 -5.30 0.62 4.70
C LYS A 210 -4.20 0.25 5.67
N SER A 211 -3.28 -0.60 5.23
CA SER A 211 -2.06 -0.95 5.97
C SER A 211 -0.96 -1.47 5.04
N ALA A 212 0.29 -1.22 5.42
CA ALA A 212 1.47 -1.77 4.77
C ALA A 212 2.28 -2.61 5.75
N LYS A 213 2.73 -3.81 5.34
CA LYS A 213 3.50 -4.72 6.20
C LYS A 213 4.65 -5.36 5.44
N VAL A 214 5.83 -5.36 6.03
CA VAL A 214 6.92 -6.22 5.58
C VAL A 214 6.56 -7.65 5.95
N VAL A 215 6.67 -8.55 4.99
CA VAL A 215 6.53 -10.00 5.18
C VAL A 215 7.82 -10.68 4.73
N THR A 216 8.21 -11.73 5.44
CA THR A 216 9.34 -12.54 4.98
C THR A 216 8.90 -13.24 3.69
N PRO A 217 9.71 -13.25 2.61
CA PRO A 217 9.40 -14.08 1.46
C PRO A 217 9.16 -15.51 1.95
N ALA A 218 8.10 -16.16 1.46
CA ALA A 218 7.94 -17.59 1.68
C ALA A 218 9.24 -18.25 1.20
N ALA A 219 9.89 -19.03 2.08
CA ALA A 219 11.11 -19.74 1.70
C ALA A 219 10.85 -20.45 0.36
N ALA A 220 11.64 -20.13 -0.64
CA ALA A 220 11.51 -20.78 -1.95
C ALA A 220 11.49 -22.29 -1.71
N ALA A 221 10.41 -22.95 -2.11
CA ALA A 221 10.32 -24.41 -2.00
C ALA A 221 11.61 -24.98 -2.65
N PRO A 222 12.30 -25.92 -2.00
CA PRO A 222 13.54 -26.47 -2.55
C PRO A 222 13.23 -27.00 -3.95
N ALA A 223 14.02 -26.55 -4.92
CA ALA A 223 13.88 -27.01 -6.31
C ALA A 223 13.90 -28.53 -6.32
N VAL A 224 12.82 -29.15 -6.78
CA VAL A 224 12.75 -30.61 -6.96
C VAL A 224 13.86 -30.98 -7.95
N PRO A 225 14.84 -31.80 -7.56
CA PRO A 225 15.91 -32.16 -8.49
C PRO A 225 15.29 -32.89 -9.69
N ALA A 226 15.59 -32.40 -10.88
CA ALA A 226 15.19 -33.05 -12.13
C ALA A 226 15.71 -34.51 -12.12
N LYS A 227 14.80 -35.48 -12.18
CA LYS A 227 15.17 -36.86 -12.38
C LYS A 227 15.89 -36.98 -13.74
N LYS A 228 17.14 -37.44 -13.68
CA LYS A 228 17.89 -37.90 -14.87
C LYS A 228 17.27 -39.14 -15.44
#